data_fc89431c90d04c46e19c261600cc8470
#
_entry.id   fc89431c90d04c46e19c261600cc8470
#
_cell.length_a   1.000
_cell.length_b   1.000
_cell.length_c   1.000
_cell.angle_alpha   90.00
_cell.angle_beta   90.00
_cell.angle_gamma   90.00
#
_symmetry.space_group_name_H-M   'P 1'
#
loop_
_entity.id
_entity.type
_entity.pdbx_description
1 polymer ?
#
loop_
_entity_poly.entity_id
_entity_poly.type
_entity_poly.pdbx_seq_one_letter_code
_entity_poly.pdbx_strand_id
1 'polypeptide(L)'
;FVLHAHLPFIHHPESDDYLEESWLYEAISETYIPLLHNFQKLVDEGVNFRITMSMTPPLLSMLDNKLLQQKYIKYLEKLIELSEKEIKRTTGNERINKLSHYYYDRYTSDLHFFRDECNCNLIEQFKHFQDIGVLEIITCGATHGYFPILYVTEETVRAQIAVGVQTYEKYFKRKPRGIWLPECGYIPEADKYLKEFGIEYAIVESHGVLYADPTPIYGTCAPITSPGGLTCFGRDITSSQQVWSSINGYPGDFNYREFYRDIGYDADYDYIKPYIAHNGVRVHTGIRYYRITGKTEQKDIYDIQWAKDSAERQAGHFLNSRTEQIENASKYMNVPPIILCPYDAELYGHWWYEGPYWLYILFKKIYYDECNFELITPSEYIDRYPNIQVCQPCRSSWGANGYSGVWLNPTNDYAHRHLHKAGSRMVELATNYPEATGIVKRALNQAARELLLAQSSDWLFIITNGTMVDYAKKRIELHIGRFTKLYNQIKKNKIDSMFLKDIEKKDCVFPEIDYHIYTKL
;
A
#
# COMPACT_ATOMS: atom_id res chain seq x y z
N PHE A 1 -7.63 -11.38 7.20
CA PHE A 1 -6.43 -10.74 6.64
C PHE A 1 -6.81 -9.42 5.99
N VAL A 2 -6.00 -8.37 6.22
CA VAL A 2 -6.14 -7.08 5.57
C VAL A 2 -4.79 -6.70 4.95
N LEU A 3 -4.74 -6.59 3.63
CA LEU A 3 -3.53 -6.18 2.91
C LEU A 3 -3.63 -4.72 2.51
N HIS A 4 -2.62 -3.93 2.84
CA HIS A 4 -2.53 -2.52 2.48
C HIS A 4 -1.65 -2.36 1.24
N ALA A 5 -2.27 -2.17 0.07
CA ALA A 5 -1.56 -1.92 -1.17
C ALA A 5 -1.37 -0.41 -1.37
N HIS A 6 -0.12 0.03 -1.26
CA HIS A 6 0.21 1.45 -1.28
C HIS A 6 1.58 1.71 -1.90
N LEU A 7 1.60 2.72 -2.77
CA LEU A 7 2.81 3.41 -3.24
C LEU A 7 2.52 4.90 -3.36
N PRO A 8 3.49 5.79 -3.06
CA PRO A 8 3.34 7.21 -3.31
C PRO A 8 3.13 7.49 -4.81
N PHE A 9 2.44 8.57 -5.15
CA PHE A 9 2.26 8.93 -6.56
C PHE A 9 3.57 9.37 -7.20
N ILE A 10 4.06 8.56 -8.14
CA ILE A 10 5.28 8.79 -8.92
C ILE A 10 4.93 8.73 -10.40
N HIS A 11 5.14 9.84 -11.09
CA HIS A 11 4.84 9.98 -12.52
C HIS A 11 5.77 11.01 -13.14
N HIS A 12 6.63 10.56 -14.06
CA HIS A 12 7.65 11.37 -14.71
C HIS A 12 7.50 11.30 -16.25
N PRO A 13 6.54 12.07 -16.83
CA PRO A 13 6.30 12.03 -18.27
C PRO A 13 7.42 12.67 -19.09
N GLU A 14 8.37 13.34 -18.42
CA GLU A 14 9.56 13.95 -19.02
C GLU A 14 10.74 12.98 -19.17
N SER A 15 10.66 11.79 -18.63
CA SER A 15 11.72 10.76 -18.67
C SER A 15 11.15 9.43 -19.11
N ASP A 16 11.86 8.71 -19.97
CA ASP A 16 11.48 7.35 -20.37
C ASP A 16 11.84 6.30 -19.31
N ASP A 17 12.78 6.61 -18.42
CA ASP A 17 13.38 5.64 -17.49
C ASP A 17 13.73 6.34 -16.17
N TYR A 18 12.71 6.54 -15.31
CA TYR A 18 12.88 7.18 -14.01
C TYR A 18 12.97 6.12 -12.90
N LEU A 19 14.01 6.23 -12.05
CA LEU A 19 14.35 5.20 -11.08
C LEU A 19 13.19 4.83 -10.15
N GLU A 20 12.52 5.81 -9.59
CA GLU A 20 11.47 5.60 -8.60
C GLU A 20 10.16 5.07 -9.20
N GLU A 21 9.98 5.15 -10.52
CA GLU A 21 8.86 4.48 -11.19
C GLU A 21 9.01 2.94 -11.15
N SER A 22 10.24 2.41 -10.95
CA SER A 22 10.47 0.97 -10.80
C SER A 22 9.76 0.38 -9.58
N TRP A 23 9.49 1.16 -8.53
CA TRP A 23 8.74 0.69 -7.38
C TRP A 23 7.36 0.14 -7.77
N LEU A 24 6.66 0.84 -8.69
CA LEU A 24 5.39 0.36 -9.22
C LEU A 24 5.58 -0.93 -10.02
N TYR A 25 6.60 -1.00 -10.86
CA TYR A 25 6.82 -2.16 -11.75
C TYR A 25 7.20 -3.41 -10.96
N GLU A 26 8.05 -3.25 -9.95
CA GLU A 26 8.42 -4.30 -9.00
C GLU A 26 7.19 -4.79 -8.21
N ALA A 27 6.37 -3.87 -7.68
CA ALA A 27 5.15 -4.23 -6.96
C ALA A 27 4.13 -4.97 -7.86
N ILE A 28 3.96 -4.56 -9.11
CA ILE A 28 3.09 -5.26 -10.06
C ILE A 28 3.58 -6.69 -10.27
N SER A 29 4.87 -6.87 -10.60
CA SER A 29 5.43 -8.19 -10.93
C SER A 29 5.60 -9.10 -9.72
N GLU A 30 6.00 -8.56 -8.57
CA GLU A 30 6.37 -9.37 -7.41
C GLU A 30 5.20 -9.58 -6.44
N THR A 31 4.22 -8.64 -6.40
CA THR A 31 3.09 -8.68 -5.46
C THR A 31 1.72 -8.83 -6.14
N TYR A 32 1.35 -7.88 -6.99
CA TYR A 32 -0.07 -7.79 -7.44
C TYR A 32 -0.44 -8.91 -8.41
N ILE A 33 0.39 -9.20 -9.40
CA ILE A 33 0.14 -10.33 -10.32
C ILE A 33 0.16 -11.68 -9.58
N PRO A 34 1.16 -12.00 -8.73
CA PRO A 34 1.14 -13.23 -7.92
C PRO A 34 -0.09 -13.37 -7.01
N LEU A 35 -0.57 -12.29 -6.38
CA LEU A 35 -1.78 -12.32 -5.57
C LEU A 35 -3.02 -12.62 -6.42
N LEU A 36 -3.17 -11.96 -7.57
CA LEU A 36 -4.29 -12.20 -8.50
C LEU A 36 -4.30 -13.65 -9.00
N HIS A 37 -3.14 -14.19 -9.38
CA HIS A 37 -3.01 -15.59 -9.79
C HIS A 37 -3.41 -16.55 -8.65
N ASN A 38 -3.02 -16.26 -7.42
CA ASN A 38 -3.39 -17.09 -6.27
C ASN A 38 -4.88 -16.99 -5.94
N PHE A 39 -5.48 -15.82 -6.05
CA PHE A 39 -6.92 -15.65 -5.85
C PHE A 39 -7.71 -16.43 -6.92
N GLN A 40 -7.29 -16.32 -8.18
CA GLN A 40 -7.91 -17.09 -9.26
C GLN A 40 -7.78 -18.59 -9.01
N LYS A 41 -6.60 -19.07 -8.64
CA LYS A 41 -6.35 -20.48 -8.35
C LYS A 41 -7.21 -20.99 -7.19
N LEU A 42 -7.37 -20.21 -6.11
CA LEU A 42 -8.25 -20.56 -4.99
C LEU A 42 -9.72 -20.65 -5.45
N VAL A 43 -10.18 -19.73 -6.29
CA VAL A 43 -11.53 -19.75 -6.87
C VAL A 43 -11.72 -21.00 -7.74
N ASP A 44 -10.78 -21.29 -8.64
CA ASP A 44 -10.84 -22.46 -9.54
C ASP A 44 -10.83 -23.80 -8.77
N GLU A 45 -10.15 -23.85 -7.64
CA GLU A 45 -10.12 -25.01 -6.74
C GLU A 45 -11.35 -25.08 -5.80
N GLY A 46 -12.27 -24.12 -5.88
CA GLY A 46 -13.48 -24.08 -5.06
C GLY A 46 -13.23 -23.76 -3.59
N VAL A 47 -12.08 -23.19 -3.25
CA VAL A 47 -11.74 -22.78 -1.87
C VAL A 47 -12.54 -21.55 -1.49
N ASN A 48 -13.37 -21.67 -0.46
CA ASN A 48 -14.10 -20.53 0.08
C ASN A 48 -13.20 -19.71 1.01
N PHE A 49 -12.71 -18.58 0.52
CA PHE A 49 -11.84 -17.67 1.28
C PHE A 49 -12.41 -16.25 1.33
N ARG A 50 -11.95 -15.48 2.29
CA ARG A 50 -12.21 -14.04 2.41
C ARG A 50 -10.91 -13.32 2.71
N ILE A 51 -10.72 -12.20 2.06
CA ILE A 51 -9.60 -11.30 2.31
C ILE A 51 -10.05 -9.85 2.10
N THR A 52 -9.47 -8.93 2.85
CA THR A 52 -9.67 -7.49 2.65
C THR A 52 -8.40 -6.87 2.08
N MET A 53 -8.54 -5.91 1.17
CA MET A 53 -7.40 -5.19 0.61
C MET A 53 -7.69 -3.70 0.55
N SER A 54 -6.82 -2.89 1.15
CA SER A 54 -6.83 -1.44 0.92
C SER A 54 -6.06 -1.16 -0.36
N MET A 55 -6.70 -0.46 -1.29
CA MET A 55 -6.04 0.04 -2.51
C MET A 55 -6.02 1.55 -2.48
N THR A 56 -4.83 2.13 -2.33
CA THR A 56 -4.70 3.57 -2.16
C THR A 56 -4.98 4.35 -3.44
N PRO A 57 -5.55 5.55 -3.35
CA PRO A 57 -5.85 6.36 -4.53
C PRO A 57 -4.65 6.68 -5.43
N PRO A 58 -3.42 6.93 -4.90
CA PRO A 58 -2.23 7.07 -5.74
C PRO A 58 -1.92 5.82 -6.55
N LEU A 59 -1.96 4.64 -5.91
CA LEU A 59 -1.73 3.35 -6.57
C LEU A 59 -2.76 3.11 -7.68
N LEU A 60 -4.06 3.30 -7.40
CA LEU A 60 -5.12 3.18 -8.40
C LEU A 60 -4.89 4.12 -9.59
N SER A 61 -4.49 5.37 -9.31
CA SER A 61 -4.21 6.36 -10.35
C SER A 61 -3.00 5.98 -11.21
N MET A 62 -1.97 5.37 -10.62
CA MET A 62 -0.79 4.89 -11.35
C MET A 62 -1.10 3.64 -12.17
N LEU A 63 -1.85 2.69 -11.62
CA LEU A 63 -2.27 1.47 -12.35
C LEU A 63 -3.15 1.78 -13.57
N ASP A 64 -3.96 2.85 -13.52
CA ASP A 64 -4.79 3.33 -14.64
C ASP A 64 -4.03 4.21 -15.63
N ASN A 65 -2.80 4.64 -15.33
CA ASN A 65 -2.05 5.57 -16.14
C ASN A 65 -1.45 4.89 -17.39
N LYS A 66 -1.89 5.29 -18.57
CA LYS A 66 -1.46 4.67 -19.84
C LYS A 66 0.05 4.77 -20.11
N LEU A 67 0.70 5.86 -19.69
CA LEU A 67 2.15 6.01 -19.83
C LEU A 67 2.88 5.00 -18.95
N LEU A 68 2.48 4.88 -17.67
CA LEU A 68 3.09 3.92 -16.75
C LEU A 68 2.85 2.48 -17.18
N GLN A 69 1.65 2.15 -17.71
CA GLN A 69 1.37 0.85 -18.30
C GLN A 69 2.32 0.51 -19.47
N GLN A 70 2.56 1.48 -20.37
CA GLN A 70 3.49 1.29 -21.50
C GLN A 70 4.94 1.13 -21.01
N LYS A 71 5.35 1.90 -20.01
CA LYS A 71 6.68 1.78 -19.41
C LYS A 71 6.86 0.43 -18.72
N TYR A 72 5.83 -0.08 -18.03
CA TYR A 72 5.86 -1.40 -17.41
C TYR A 72 6.02 -2.53 -18.44
N ILE A 73 5.33 -2.46 -19.57
CA ILE A 73 5.54 -3.42 -20.69
C ILE A 73 7.00 -3.42 -21.14
N LYS A 74 7.59 -2.23 -21.37
CA LYS A 74 9.00 -2.10 -21.75
C LYS A 74 9.95 -2.65 -20.66
N TYR A 75 9.60 -2.45 -19.39
CA TYR A 75 10.35 -3.00 -18.27
C TYR A 75 10.37 -4.52 -18.32
N LEU A 76 9.22 -5.18 -18.52
CA LEU A 76 9.15 -6.64 -18.67
C LEU A 76 9.91 -7.15 -19.91
N GLU A 77 9.79 -6.45 -21.05
CA GLU A 77 10.54 -6.80 -22.26
C GLU A 77 12.06 -6.79 -22.03
N LYS A 78 12.57 -5.79 -21.29
CA LYS A 78 13.99 -5.74 -20.89
C LYS A 78 14.38 -6.90 -19.96
N LEU A 79 13.51 -7.27 -19.01
CA LEU A 79 13.76 -8.39 -18.09
C LEU A 79 13.72 -9.75 -18.80
N ILE A 80 12.85 -9.92 -19.78
CA ILE A 80 12.80 -11.12 -20.64
C ILE A 80 14.12 -11.24 -21.43
N GLU A 81 14.56 -10.16 -22.08
CA GLU A 81 15.86 -10.13 -22.81
C GLU A 81 17.03 -10.46 -21.88
N LEU A 82 17.06 -9.87 -20.68
CA LEU A 82 18.08 -10.14 -19.68
C LEU A 82 18.05 -11.62 -19.26
N SER A 83 16.87 -12.19 -19.03
CA SER A 83 16.71 -13.60 -18.65
C SER A 83 17.17 -14.54 -19.74
N GLU A 84 16.95 -14.22 -21.02
CA GLU A 84 17.52 -15.00 -22.15
C GLU A 84 19.04 -14.98 -22.17
N LYS A 85 19.65 -13.84 -21.86
CA LYS A 85 21.13 -13.73 -21.73
C LYS A 85 21.63 -14.52 -20.52
N GLU A 86 20.89 -14.48 -19.40
CA GLU A 86 21.22 -15.24 -18.19
C GLU A 86 21.15 -16.76 -18.44
N ILE A 87 20.18 -17.27 -19.19
CA ILE A 87 20.11 -18.67 -19.61
C ILE A 87 21.39 -19.08 -20.32
N LYS A 88 21.90 -18.25 -21.25
CA LYS A 88 23.14 -18.52 -21.98
C LYS A 88 24.37 -18.41 -21.09
N ARG A 89 24.46 -17.38 -20.24
CA ARG A 89 25.57 -17.12 -19.34
C ARG A 89 25.77 -18.22 -18.30
N THR A 90 24.66 -18.80 -17.83
CA THR A 90 24.65 -19.73 -16.69
C THR A 90 24.70 -21.21 -17.06
N THR A 91 24.88 -21.57 -18.34
CA THR A 91 24.91 -22.96 -18.84
C THR A 91 25.91 -23.84 -18.11
N GLY A 92 27.02 -23.28 -17.59
CA GLY A 92 28.01 -24.00 -16.79
C GLY A 92 27.63 -24.33 -15.35
N ASN A 93 26.48 -23.85 -14.88
CA ASN A 93 25.93 -24.09 -13.52
C ASN A 93 24.46 -24.49 -13.61
N GLU A 94 24.19 -25.79 -13.58
CA GLU A 94 22.84 -26.35 -13.77
C GLU A 94 21.79 -25.74 -12.82
N ARG A 95 22.13 -25.54 -11.54
CA ARG A 95 21.18 -24.99 -10.55
C ARG A 95 20.82 -23.52 -10.84
N ILE A 96 21.81 -22.69 -11.17
CA ILE A 96 21.57 -21.29 -11.53
C ILE A 96 20.85 -21.22 -12.89
N ASN A 97 21.23 -22.06 -13.85
CA ASN A 97 20.59 -22.10 -15.16
C ASN A 97 19.09 -22.44 -15.06
N LYS A 98 18.73 -23.39 -14.20
CA LYS A 98 17.31 -23.68 -13.90
C LYS A 98 16.56 -22.47 -13.36
N LEU A 99 17.18 -21.68 -12.50
CA LEU A 99 16.58 -20.41 -12.01
C LEU A 99 16.49 -19.35 -13.11
N SER A 100 17.48 -19.30 -14.03
CA SER A 100 17.41 -18.39 -15.19
C SER A 100 16.21 -18.70 -16.09
N HIS A 101 15.93 -19.97 -16.35
CA HIS A 101 14.72 -20.41 -17.07
C HIS A 101 13.45 -20.04 -16.30
N TYR A 102 13.45 -20.26 -14.99
CA TYR A 102 12.31 -19.88 -14.13
C TYR A 102 11.98 -18.37 -14.22
N TYR A 103 12.97 -17.47 -14.22
CA TYR A 103 12.73 -16.03 -14.37
C TYR A 103 12.26 -15.67 -15.78
N TYR A 104 12.81 -16.30 -16.80
CA TYR A 104 12.33 -16.11 -18.17
C TYR A 104 10.86 -16.47 -18.33
N ASP A 105 10.48 -17.66 -17.86
CA ASP A 105 9.10 -18.13 -17.92
C ASP A 105 8.16 -17.21 -17.13
N ARG A 106 8.59 -16.76 -15.94
CA ARG A 106 7.84 -15.85 -15.09
C ARG A 106 7.58 -14.52 -15.79
N TYR A 107 8.62 -13.82 -16.25
CA TYR A 107 8.43 -12.49 -16.86
C TYR A 107 7.67 -12.58 -18.18
N THR A 108 7.82 -13.65 -18.93
CA THR A 108 7.03 -13.91 -20.14
C THR A 108 5.54 -14.12 -19.78
N SER A 109 5.26 -14.87 -18.73
CA SER A 109 3.90 -15.07 -18.20
C SER A 109 3.31 -13.76 -17.68
N ASP A 110 4.08 -12.97 -16.91
CA ASP A 110 3.64 -11.68 -16.38
C ASP A 110 3.28 -10.69 -17.51
N LEU A 111 4.09 -10.66 -18.58
CA LEU A 111 3.83 -9.82 -19.74
C LEU A 111 2.55 -10.26 -20.48
N HIS A 112 2.38 -11.56 -20.69
CA HIS A 112 1.17 -12.11 -21.34
C HIS A 112 -0.08 -11.80 -20.49
N PHE A 113 -0.06 -12.09 -19.20
CA PHE A 113 -1.14 -11.79 -18.29
C PHE A 113 -1.51 -10.31 -18.29
N PHE A 114 -0.51 -9.43 -18.07
CA PHE A 114 -0.76 -8.00 -17.98
C PHE A 114 -1.29 -7.40 -19.28
N ARG A 115 -0.60 -7.70 -20.41
CA ARG A 115 -0.90 -7.08 -21.71
C ARG A 115 -2.10 -7.72 -22.38
N ASP A 116 -2.12 -9.06 -22.44
CA ASP A 116 -3.02 -9.79 -23.34
C ASP A 116 -4.31 -10.26 -22.62
N GLU A 117 -4.21 -10.69 -21.34
CA GLU A 117 -5.38 -11.13 -20.57
C GLU A 117 -6.07 -9.96 -19.86
N CYS A 118 -5.30 -9.10 -19.17
CA CYS A 118 -5.84 -7.96 -18.41
C CYS A 118 -6.06 -6.70 -19.25
N ASN A 119 -5.61 -6.64 -20.51
CA ASN A 119 -5.60 -5.42 -21.32
C ASN A 119 -4.96 -4.22 -20.56
N CYS A 120 -3.89 -4.46 -19.83
CA CYS A 120 -3.18 -3.52 -18.97
C CYS A 120 -4.03 -2.94 -17.81
N ASN A 121 -5.14 -3.58 -17.44
CA ASN A 121 -6.05 -3.09 -16.40
C ASN A 121 -6.16 -4.07 -15.22
N LEU A 122 -5.20 -3.98 -14.28
CA LEU A 122 -5.22 -4.81 -13.07
C LEU A 122 -6.35 -4.42 -12.11
N ILE A 123 -6.86 -3.18 -12.17
CA ILE A 123 -7.93 -2.73 -11.28
C ILE A 123 -9.21 -3.54 -11.52
N GLU A 124 -9.54 -3.83 -12.79
CA GLU A 124 -10.70 -4.66 -13.12
C GLU A 124 -10.53 -6.11 -12.63
N GLN A 125 -9.30 -6.63 -12.56
CA GLN A 125 -9.06 -7.97 -11.98
C GLN A 125 -9.35 -7.98 -10.48
N PHE A 126 -8.86 -6.99 -9.72
CA PHE A 126 -9.21 -6.87 -8.30
C PHE A 126 -10.71 -6.65 -8.10
N LYS A 127 -11.32 -5.81 -8.93
CA LYS A 127 -12.77 -5.57 -8.90
C LYS A 127 -13.56 -6.86 -9.15
N HIS A 128 -13.12 -7.72 -10.07
CA HIS A 128 -13.73 -9.02 -10.31
C HIS A 128 -13.81 -9.86 -9.03
N PHE A 129 -12.71 -9.98 -8.27
CA PHE A 129 -12.70 -10.72 -7.00
C PHE A 129 -13.60 -10.06 -5.94
N GLN A 130 -13.74 -8.74 -5.96
CA GLN A 130 -14.72 -8.06 -5.12
C GLN A 130 -16.15 -8.38 -5.55
N ASP A 131 -16.43 -8.39 -6.83
CA ASP A 131 -17.79 -8.64 -7.37
C ASP A 131 -18.26 -10.07 -7.09
N ILE A 132 -17.37 -11.06 -7.11
CA ILE A 132 -17.68 -12.44 -6.70
C ILE A 132 -17.66 -12.67 -5.18
N GLY A 133 -17.31 -11.65 -4.38
CA GLY A 133 -17.43 -11.64 -2.93
C GLY A 133 -16.32 -12.33 -2.14
N VAL A 134 -15.17 -12.66 -2.76
CA VAL A 134 -14.01 -13.25 -2.05
C VAL A 134 -13.04 -12.18 -1.55
N LEU A 135 -13.08 -10.99 -2.14
CA LEU A 135 -12.25 -9.85 -1.77
C LEU A 135 -13.13 -8.67 -1.34
N GLU A 136 -12.84 -8.07 -0.19
CA GLU A 136 -13.35 -6.76 0.16
C GLU A 136 -12.28 -5.71 -0.13
N ILE A 137 -12.57 -4.73 -1.02
CA ILE A 137 -11.66 -3.61 -1.24
C ILE A 137 -12.11 -2.43 -0.39
N ILE A 138 -11.17 -1.82 0.34
CA ILE A 138 -11.36 -0.61 1.15
C ILE A 138 -10.51 0.54 0.63
N THR A 139 -10.86 1.76 1.02
CA THR A 139 -10.13 2.96 0.61
C THR A 139 -9.02 3.34 1.58
N CYS A 140 -8.35 4.46 1.28
CA CYS A 140 -7.37 5.12 2.13
C CYS A 140 -7.50 6.65 1.98
N GLY A 141 -6.69 7.42 2.71
CA GLY A 141 -6.55 8.86 2.47
C GLY A 141 -6.04 9.15 1.05
N ALA A 142 -6.43 10.28 0.47
CA ALA A 142 -6.20 10.65 -0.93
C ALA A 142 -4.74 10.42 -1.40
N THR A 143 -3.77 10.86 -0.61
CA THR A 143 -2.34 10.69 -0.89
C THR A 143 -1.60 10.07 0.28
N HIS A 144 -2.29 9.26 1.07
CA HIS A 144 -1.73 8.68 2.29
C HIS A 144 -1.25 9.74 3.30
N GLY A 145 -1.95 10.87 3.39
CA GLY A 145 -1.60 11.94 4.32
C GLY A 145 -1.85 11.54 5.77
N TYR A 146 -0.88 11.73 6.67
CA TYR A 146 -0.94 11.30 8.06
C TYR A 146 -1.88 12.18 8.90
N PHE A 147 -3.11 11.72 9.18
CA PHE A 147 -4.18 12.50 9.79
C PHE A 147 -3.82 13.17 11.12
N PRO A 148 -3.12 12.50 12.06
CA PRO A 148 -2.81 13.11 13.36
C PRO A 148 -2.02 14.43 13.29
N ILE A 149 -1.22 14.62 12.24
CA ILE A 149 -0.46 15.85 12.04
C ILE A 149 -1.19 16.83 11.12
N LEU A 150 -1.91 16.34 10.12
CA LEU A 150 -2.66 17.19 9.19
C LEU A 150 -3.85 17.91 9.84
N TYR A 151 -4.37 17.38 10.94
CA TYR A 151 -5.54 17.93 11.64
C TYR A 151 -5.36 19.35 12.20
N VAL A 152 -4.17 19.90 12.20
CA VAL A 152 -3.92 21.34 12.50
C VAL A 152 -4.80 22.26 11.63
N THR A 153 -5.13 21.80 10.40
CA THR A 153 -6.16 22.38 9.53
C THR A 153 -7.12 21.25 9.18
N GLU A 154 -8.25 21.20 9.87
CA GLU A 154 -9.16 20.04 9.80
C GLU A 154 -9.70 19.76 8.40
N GLU A 155 -9.88 20.80 7.58
CA GLU A 155 -10.32 20.68 6.20
C GLU A 155 -9.32 19.86 5.35
N THR A 156 -8.05 19.80 5.74
CA THR A 156 -7.07 18.94 5.03
C THR A 156 -7.32 17.45 5.28
N VAL A 157 -7.71 17.08 6.49
CA VAL A 157 -8.11 15.69 6.80
C VAL A 157 -9.41 15.34 6.06
N ARG A 158 -10.39 16.25 6.09
CA ARG A 158 -11.64 16.10 5.33
C ARG A 158 -11.36 15.89 3.83
N ALA A 159 -10.47 16.68 3.25
CA ALA A 159 -10.09 16.56 1.85
C ALA A 159 -9.39 15.22 1.53
N GLN A 160 -8.52 14.75 2.41
CA GLN A 160 -7.88 13.43 2.26
C GLN A 160 -8.93 12.31 2.24
N ILE A 161 -9.93 12.35 3.10
CA ILE A 161 -11.01 11.36 3.15
C ILE A 161 -11.91 11.48 1.91
N ALA A 162 -12.37 12.68 1.59
CA ALA A 162 -13.27 12.94 0.46
C ALA A 162 -12.72 12.45 -0.87
N VAL A 163 -11.48 12.81 -1.19
CA VAL A 163 -10.82 12.42 -2.44
C VAL A 163 -10.51 10.92 -2.44
N GLY A 164 -10.19 10.34 -1.28
CA GLY A 164 -10.04 8.89 -1.13
C GLY A 164 -11.31 8.14 -1.50
N VAL A 165 -12.44 8.54 -0.95
CA VAL A 165 -13.77 7.95 -1.25
C VAL A 165 -14.15 8.17 -2.71
N GLN A 166 -14.01 9.39 -3.23
CA GLN A 166 -14.33 9.70 -4.64
C GLN A 166 -13.50 8.86 -5.62
N THR A 167 -12.21 8.66 -5.32
CA THR A 167 -11.34 7.82 -6.15
C THR A 167 -11.77 6.36 -6.12
N TYR A 168 -12.11 5.85 -4.94
CA TYR A 168 -12.63 4.49 -4.80
C TYR A 168 -13.94 4.31 -5.62
N GLU A 169 -14.91 5.23 -5.46
CA GLU A 169 -16.18 5.19 -6.21
C GLU A 169 -15.95 5.26 -7.73
N LYS A 170 -14.97 6.03 -8.18
CA LYS A 170 -14.60 6.10 -9.60
C LYS A 170 -14.22 4.75 -10.17
N TYR A 171 -13.40 3.96 -9.48
CA TYR A 171 -12.89 2.69 -9.98
C TYR A 171 -13.82 1.51 -9.67
N PHE A 172 -14.38 1.43 -8.47
CA PHE A 172 -15.15 0.25 -8.03
C PHE A 172 -16.66 0.40 -8.17
N LYS A 173 -17.17 1.58 -8.55
CA LYS A 173 -18.60 1.89 -8.78
C LYS A 173 -19.52 1.60 -7.60
N ARG A 174 -18.97 1.64 -6.39
CA ARG A 174 -19.68 1.48 -5.11
C ARG A 174 -18.99 2.32 -4.03
N LYS A 175 -19.66 2.54 -2.89
CA LYS A 175 -19.06 3.22 -1.75
C LYS A 175 -18.15 2.28 -0.97
N PRO A 176 -16.99 2.74 -0.49
CA PRO A 176 -16.18 1.95 0.44
C PRO A 176 -16.87 1.91 1.80
N ARG A 177 -16.92 0.73 2.43
CA ARG A 177 -17.39 0.59 3.81
C ARG A 177 -16.27 0.85 4.82
N GLY A 178 -15.04 0.45 4.47
CA GLY A 178 -13.87 0.57 5.31
C GLY A 178 -12.81 1.51 4.77
N ILE A 179 -11.94 1.94 5.69
CA ILE A 179 -10.75 2.73 5.39
C ILE A 179 -9.53 2.16 6.10
N TRP A 180 -8.41 2.07 5.38
CA TRP A 180 -7.11 2.02 6.01
C TRP A 180 -6.69 3.45 6.33
N LEU A 181 -6.63 3.79 7.61
CA LEU A 181 -6.11 5.09 8.02
C LEU A 181 -4.61 5.14 7.68
N PRO A 182 -4.14 6.20 7.00
CA PRO A 182 -2.72 6.32 6.71
C PRO A 182 -1.87 6.07 7.96
N GLU A 183 -0.97 5.07 7.89
CA GLU A 183 -0.10 4.63 8.99
C GLU A 183 -0.85 4.11 10.23
N CYS A 184 -2.08 3.62 10.06
CA CYS A 184 -3.02 3.35 11.16
C CYS A 184 -3.19 4.56 12.11
N GLY A 185 -2.98 5.76 11.59
CA GLY A 185 -3.00 7.02 12.34
C GLY A 185 -4.40 7.46 12.72
N TYR A 186 -4.85 7.09 13.92
CA TYR A 186 -6.18 7.42 14.42
C TYR A 186 -6.17 8.67 15.31
N ILE A 187 -7.16 9.52 15.10
CA ILE A 187 -7.54 10.63 15.97
C ILE A 187 -9.07 10.69 16.09
N PRO A 188 -9.65 10.91 17.29
CA PRO A 188 -11.08 10.97 17.49
C PRO A 188 -11.80 12.01 16.62
N GLU A 189 -11.13 13.11 16.35
CA GLU A 189 -11.66 14.22 15.57
C GLU A 189 -11.90 13.87 14.08
N ALA A 190 -11.29 12.80 13.58
CA ALA A 190 -11.50 12.33 12.21
C ALA A 190 -12.84 11.60 12.03
N ASP A 191 -13.43 11.07 13.12
CA ASP A 191 -14.66 10.27 13.08
C ASP A 191 -15.80 10.99 12.35
N LYS A 192 -15.98 12.30 12.63
CA LYS A 192 -17.03 13.10 11.99
C LYS A 192 -16.91 13.14 10.46
N TYR A 193 -15.67 13.21 9.93
CA TYR A 193 -15.43 13.22 8.48
C TYR A 193 -15.52 11.83 7.88
N LEU A 194 -15.06 10.81 8.58
CA LEU A 194 -15.22 9.43 8.14
C LEU A 194 -16.71 9.08 8.01
N LYS A 195 -17.53 9.47 8.98
CA LYS A 195 -18.98 9.29 8.93
C LYS A 195 -19.65 10.16 7.87
N GLU A 196 -19.20 11.41 7.65
CA GLU A 196 -19.69 12.29 6.58
C GLU A 196 -19.63 11.62 5.22
N PHE A 197 -18.53 10.89 4.94
CA PHE A 197 -18.31 10.19 3.68
C PHE A 197 -18.76 8.72 3.69
N GLY A 198 -19.48 8.28 4.74
CA GLY A 198 -20.10 6.95 4.79
C GLY A 198 -19.16 5.81 5.15
N ILE A 199 -18.01 6.10 5.73
CA ILE A 199 -17.10 5.09 6.25
C ILE A 199 -17.68 4.48 7.53
N GLU A 200 -17.80 3.16 7.57
CA GLU A 200 -18.36 2.41 8.69
C GLU A 200 -17.27 1.93 9.64
N TYR A 201 -16.09 1.56 9.12
CA TYR A 201 -15.00 1.05 9.94
C TYR A 201 -13.61 1.49 9.48
N ALA A 202 -12.67 1.41 10.42
CA ALA A 202 -11.25 1.66 10.19
C ALA A 202 -10.37 0.61 10.87
N ILE A 203 -9.16 0.43 10.31
CA ILE A 203 -8.10 -0.38 10.91
C ILE A 203 -7.24 0.53 11.77
N VAL A 204 -6.99 0.12 13.02
CA VAL A 204 -6.19 0.87 13.99
C VAL A 204 -5.14 -0.02 14.64
N GLU A 205 -4.13 0.60 15.26
CA GLU A 205 -3.11 -0.14 16.00
C GLU A 205 -3.70 -0.72 17.31
N SER A 206 -3.13 -1.81 17.78
CA SER A 206 -3.60 -2.55 18.97
C SER A 206 -3.87 -1.66 20.19
N HIS A 207 -2.93 -0.77 20.53
CA HIS A 207 -3.08 0.10 21.70
C HIS A 207 -4.18 1.16 21.51
N GLY A 208 -4.53 1.51 20.28
CA GLY A 208 -5.70 2.35 19.99
C GLY A 208 -7.01 1.77 20.52
N VAL A 209 -7.11 0.42 20.48
CA VAL A 209 -8.23 -0.32 21.06
C VAL A 209 -7.98 -0.63 22.54
N LEU A 210 -6.82 -1.21 22.89
CA LEU A 210 -6.53 -1.66 24.26
C LEU A 210 -6.61 -0.56 25.33
N TYR A 211 -6.32 0.70 24.94
CA TYR A 211 -6.37 1.86 25.84
C TYR A 211 -7.60 2.76 25.58
N ALA A 212 -8.61 2.22 24.91
CA ALA A 212 -9.86 2.93 24.72
C ALA A 212 -10.63 3.13 26.06
N ASP A 213 -11.50 4.13 26.10
CA ASP A 213 -12.32 4.47 27.26
C ASP A 213 -13.83 4.36 26.94
N PRO A 214 -14.61 3.54 27.70
CA PRO A 214 -14.17 2.58 28.72
C PRO A 214 -13.31 1.46 28.13
N THR A 215 -12.53 0.78 28.98
CA THR A 215 -11.66 -0.33 28.56
C THR A 215 -12.48 -1.43 27.85
N PRO A 216 -12.06 -1.85 26.64
CA PRO A 216 -12.74 -2.92 25.91
C PRO A 216 -12.70 -4.25 26.64
N ILE A 217 -13.84 -4.92 26.75
CA ILE A 217 -13.99 -6.19 27.49
C ILE A 217 -13.16 -7.30 26.82
N TYR A 218 -13.05 -7.29 25.50
CA TYR A 218 -12.41 -8.35 24.71
C TYR A 218 -11.08 -7.94 24.08
N GLY A 219 -10.52 -6.78 24.46
CA GLY A 219 -9.28 -6.27 23.89
C GLY A 219 -9.40 -6.16 22.36
N THR A 220 -8.39 -6.67 21.63
CA THR A 220 -8.39 -6.68 20.16
C THR A 220 -9.11 -7.87 19.52
N CYS A 221 -9.64 -8.80 20.33
CA CYS A 221 -10.38 -9.96 19.82
C CYS A 221 -11.83 -9.63 19.41
N ALA A 222 -12.27 -8.40 19.59
CA ALA A 222 -13.50 -7.85 19.04
C ALA A 222 -13.27 -6.38 18.66
N PRO A 223 -13.97 -5.86 17.64
CA PRO A 223 -13.92 -4.43 17.35
C PRO A 223 -14.62 -3.61 18.44
N ILE A 224 -14.36 -2.31 18.44
CA ILE A 224 -15.09 -1.33 19.27
C ILE A 224 -15.68 -0.25 18.36
N THR A 225 -16.79 0.35 18.78
CA THR A 225 -17.38 1.48 18.06
C THR A 225 -17.13 2.77 18.84
N SER A 226 -16.56 3.78 18.18
CA SER A 226 -16.40 5.09 18.81
C SER A 226 -17.75 5.76 19.10
N PRO A 227 -17.85 6.72 20.03
CA PRO A 227 -19.05 7.52 20.22
C PRO A 227 -19.51 8.25 18.94
N GLY A 228 -18.59 8.54 18.02
CA GLY A 228 -18.87 9.09 16.69
C GLY A 228 -19.47 8.07 15.71
N GLY A 229 -19.58 6.78 16.10
CA GLY A 229 -20.18 5.72 15.30
C GLY A 229 -19.23 5.07 14.29
N LEU A 230 -17.91 5.25 14.42
CA LEU A 230 -16.91 4.55 13.63
C LEU A 230 -16.51 3.24 14.33
N THR A 231 -16.60 2.11 13.65
CA THR A 231 -16.12 0.83 14.17
C THR A 231 -14.61 0.70 13.93
N CYS A 232 -13.86 0.39 14.97
CA CYS A 232 -12.41 0.26 14.93
C CYS A 232 -11.98 -1.18 15.19
N PHE A 233 -11.27 -1.77 14.23
CA PHE A 233 -10.64 -3.09 14.37
C PHE A 233 -9.18 -2.92 14.76
N GLY A 234 -8.81 -3.49 15.90
CA GLY A 234 -7.43 -3.46 16.40
C GLY A 234 -6.55 -4.54 15.78
N ARG A 235 -5.32 -4.17 15.40
CA ARG A 235 -4.31 -5.10 14.92
C ARG A 235 -3.98 -6.15 15.98
N ASP A 236 -3.90 -7.43 15.59
CA ASP A 236 -3.40 -8.48 16.46
C ASP A 236 -1.87 -8.48 16.51
N ILE A 237 -1.30 -8.38 17.72
CA ILE A 237 0.15 -8.27 17.93
C ILE A 237 0.84 -9.60 17.59
N THR A 238 0.24 -10.74 17.96
CA THR A 238 0.86 -12.05 17.82
C THR A 238 1.04 -12.43 16.35
N SER A 239 -0.02 -12.29 15.55
CA SER A 239 0.04 -12.55 14.11
C SER A 239 1.01 -11.61 13.40
N SER A 240 1.05 -10.35 13.84
CA SER A 240 1.97 -9.36 13.29
C SER A 240 3.43 -9.72 13.56
N GLN A 241 3.77 -10.15 14.76
CA GLN A 241 5.14 -10.55 15.10
C GLN A 241 5.60 -11.79 14.32
N GLN A 242 4.71 -12.74 14.05
CA GLN A 242 5.04 -13.93 13.26
C GLN A 242 5.44 -13.63 11.82
N VAL A 243 4.95 -12.55 11.27
CA VAL A 243 5.22 -12.15 9.88
C VAL A 243 6.22 -10.99 9.79
N TRP A 244 6.09 -9.95 10.63
CA TRP A 244 6.92 -8.74 10.55
C TRP A 244 8.24 -8.78 11.32
N SER A 245 8.38 -9.68 12.30
CA SER A 245 9.58 -9.69 13.12
C SER A 245 10.83 -9.99 12.29
N SER A 246 11.79 -9.08 12.28
CA SER A 246 13.10 -9.30 11.64
C SER A 246 13.96 -10.37 12.33
N ILE A 247 13.57 -10.80 13.54
CA ILE A 247 14.30 -11.80 14.33
C ILE A 247 13.64 -13.17 14.21
N ASN A 248 12.32 -13.22 14.37
CA ASN A 248 11.56 -14.47 14.49
C ASN A 248 10.43 -14.60 13.43
N GLY A 249 10.27 -13.60 12.55
CA GLY A 249 9.26 -13.62 11.51
C GLY A 249 9.59 -14.63 10.40
N TYR A 250 8.55 -15.16 9.79
CA TYR A 250 8.69 -16.14 8.69
C TYR A 250 9.57 -15.66 7.54
N PRO A 251 9.51 -14.39 7.08
CA PRO A 251 10.32 -13.93 5.95
C PRO A 251 11.83 -14.08 6.11
N GLY A 252 12.31 -14.27 7.34
CA GLY A 252 13.74 -14.52 7.64
C GLY A 252 14.19 -15.98 7.50
N ASP A 253 13.36 -16.91 7.03
CA ASP A 253 13.73 -18.33 6.87
C ASP A 253 14.90 -18.48 5.90
N PHE A 254 15.88 -19.32 6.28
CA PHE A 254 17.13 -19.49 5.54
C PHE A 254 16.95 -20.10 4.15
N ASN A 255 15.81 -20.71 3.87
CA ASN A 255 15.49 -21.29 2.57
C ASN A 255 14.86 -20.28 1.60
N TYR A 256 14.40 -19.14 2.09
CA TYR A 256 13.76 -18.13 1.26
C TYR A 256 14.74 -17.34 0.42
N ARG A 257 14.23 -16.74 -0.65
CA ARG A 257 15.02 -15.96 -1.61
C ARG A 257 15.64 -14.73 -0.91
N GLU A 258 16.95 -14.58 -1.07
CA GLU A 258 17.69 -13.42 -0.56
C GLU A 258 17.28 -12.16 -1.32
N PHE A 259 16.91 -11.12 -0.59
CA PHE A 259 16.45 -9.86 -1.18
C PHE A 259 17.59 -9.03 -1.78
N TYR A 260 18.74 -8.98 -1.09
CA TYR A 260 19.83 -8.06 -1.44
C TYR A 260 20.82 -8.61 -2.47
N ARG A 261 20.78 -9.91 -2.78
CA ARG A 261 21.65 -10.54 -3.78
C ARG A 261 20.93 -10.64 -5.13
N ASP A 262 21.10 -9.60 -5.95
CA ASP A 262 20.46 -9.41 -7.25
C ASP A 262 21.51 -9.24 -8.32
N ILE A 263 21.32 -9.79 -9.52
CA ILE A 263 22.31 -9.68 -10.61
C ILE A 263 22.55 -8.23 -11.03
N GLY A 264 21.64 -7.31 -10.77
CA GLY A 264 21.85 -5.87 -10.96
C GLY A 264 23.06 -5.33 -10.19
N TYR A 265 23.40 -5.97 -9.06
CA TYR A 265 24.55 -5.64 -8.22
C TYR A 265 25.69 -6.66 -8.38
N ASP A 266 25.38 -7.95 -8.52
CA ASP A 266 26.35 -9.03 -8.52
C ASP A 266 27.03 -9.25 -9.88
N ALA A 267 26.38 -8.90 -11.00
CA ALA A 267 26.93 -9.09 -12.32
C ALA A 267 27.97 -8.03 -12.71
N ASP A 268 28.81 -8.34 -13.72
CA ASP A 268 29.73 -7.37 -14.33
C ASP A 268 28.97 -6.10 -14.79
N TYR A 269 29.60 -4.93 -14.60
CA TYR A 269 28.95 -3.66 -14.87
C TYR A 269 28.61 -3.47 -16.36
N ASP A 270 29.54 -3.81 -17.25
CA ASP A 270 29.31 -3.62 -18.69
C ASP A 270 28.23 -4.56 -19.22
N TYR A 271 28.10 -5.74 -18.61
CA TYR A 271 27.06 -6.70 -18.91
C TYR A 271 25.68 -6.22 -18.47
N ILE A 272 25.56 -5.68 -17.26
CA ILE A 272 24.26 -5.30 -16.68
C ILE A 272 23.82 -3.88 -17.04
N LYS A 273 24.74 -3.03 -17.48
CA LYS A 273 24.50 -1.60 -17.79
C LYS A 273 23.29 -1.33 -18.65
N PRO A 274 22.90 -2.10 -19.67
CA PRO A 274 21.70 -1.88 -20.47
C PRO A 274 20.39 -2.03 -19.70
N TYR A 275 20.42 -2.70 -18.53
CA TYR A 275 19.26 -3.11 -17.72
C TYR A 275 19.16 -2.37 -16.39
N ILE A 276 20.11 -1.49 -16.08
CA ILE A 276 20.10 -0.62 -14.90
C ILE A 276 19.64 0.79 -15.27
N ALA A 277 19.56 1.71 -14.30
CA ALA A 277 19.12 3.07 -14.54
C ALA A 277 19.99 3.80 -15.57
N HIS A 278 19.37 4.66 -16.38
CA HIS A 278 20.04 5.39 -17.48
C HIS A 278 21.23 6.26 -17.03
N ASN A 279 21.28 6.68 -15.76
CA ASN A 279 22.40 7.39 -15.15
C ASN A 279 23.55 6.48 -14.73
N GLY A 280 23.47 5.18 -15.01
CA GLY A 280 24.48 4.18 -14.64
C GLY A 280 24.42 3.72 -13.18
N VAL A 281 23.40 4.12 -12.42
CA VAL A 281 23.19 3.61 -11.06
C VAL A 281 22.67 2.18 -11.12
N ARG A 282 23.29 1.28 -10.35
CA ARG A 282 22.82 -0.11 -10.23
C ARG A 282 21.47 -0.15 -9.52
N VAL A 283 20.57 -0.99 -10.01
CA VAL A 283 19.23 -1.22 -9.47
C VAL A 283 18.96 -2.71 -9.34
N HIS A 284 17.95 -3.06 -8.58
CA HIS A 284 17.41 -4.41 -8.58
C HIS A 284 16.76 -4.74 -9.92
N THR A 285 17.06 -5.92 -10.43
CA THR A 285 16.44 -6.47 -11.66
C THR A 285 15.33 -7.49 -11.33
N GLY A 286 15.25 -7.93 -10.08
CA GLY A 286 14.36 -9.01 -9.65
C GLY A 286 14.94 -10.41 -9.90
N ILE A 287 16.03 -10.55 -10.67
CA ILE A 287 16.71 -11.85 -10.89
C ILE A 287 17.68 -12.12 -9.76
N ARG A 288 17.35 -13.07 -8.91
CA ARG A 288 18.07 -13.38 -7.66
C ARG A 288 18.29 -14.87 -7.54
N TYR A 289 19.55 -15.28 -7.44
CA TYR A 289 19.94 -16.68 -7.48
C TYR A 289 20.22 -17.31 -6.12
N TYR A 290 20.20 -16.52 -5.06
CA TYR A 290 20.62 -16.96 -3.74
C TYR A 290 19.46 -17.01 -2.75
N ARG A 291 19.59 -17.88 -1.75
CA ARG A 291 18.72 -17.93 -0.57
C ARG A 291 19.36 -17.19 0.61
N ILE A 292 18.57 -16.87 1.62
CA ILE A 292 19.04 -16.14 2.81
C ILE A 292 20.21 -16.86 3.49
N THR A 293 20.18 -18.19 3.58
CA THR A 293 21.27 -19.05 4.11
C THR A 293 21.63 -18.79 5.57
N GLY A 294 21.37 -17.60 6.09
CA GLY A 294 21.72 -17.14 7.43
C GLY A 294 22.58 -15.88 7.43
N LYS A 295 23.16 -15.55 8.58
CA LYS A 295 24.04 -14.38 8.78
C LYS A 295 25.43 -14.66 8.21
N THR A 296 25.56 -14.75 6.91
CA THR A 296 26.81 -15.02 6.18
C THR A 296 26.82 -14.29 4.84
N GLU A 297 28.01 -13.86 4.41
CA GLU A 297 28.23 -13.30 3.07
C GLU A 297 28.24 -14.38 1.98
N GLN A 298 28.58 -15.61 2.34
CA GLN A 298 28.55 -16.75 1.41
C GLN A 298 27.14 -17.32 1.36
N LYS A 299 26.37 -16.90 0.35
CA LYS A 299 25.00 -17.35 0.14
C LYS A 299 24.96 -18.61 -0.73
N ASP A 300 24.11 -19.56 -0.35
CA ASP A 300 23.82 -20.75 -1.16
C ASP A 300 22.83 -20.43 -2.27
N ILE A 301 22.82 -21.25 -3.31
CA ILE A 301 21.87 -21.14 -4.40
C ILE A 301 20.45 -21.41 -3.89
N TYR A 302 19.51 -20.56 -4.30
CA TYR A 302 18.09 -20.67 -3.99
C TYR A 302 17.49 -21.96 -4.55
N ASP A 303 16.65 -22.60 -3.75
CA ASP A 303 15.90 -23.80 -4.14
C ASP A 303 14.41 -23.56 -3.93
N ILE A 304 13.66 -23.53 -5.02
CA ILE A 304 12.23 -23.22 -5.03
C ILE A 304 11.45 -24.25 -4.21
N GLN A 305 11.84 -25.54 -4.24
CA GLN A 305 11.11 -26.56 -3.50
C GLN A 305 11.33 -26.43 -2.00
N TRP A 306 12.58 -26.19 -1.56
CA TRP A 306 12.87 -25.96 -0.14
C TRP A 306 12.13 -24.73 0.42
N ALA A 307 12.03 -23.68 -0.40
CA ALA A 307 11.27 -22.49 -0.02
C ALA A 307 9.77 -22.80 0.12
N LYS A 308 9.19 -23.56 -0.80
CA LYS A 308 7.79 -24.01 -0.72
C LYS A 308 7.56 -24.88 0.51
N ASP A 309 8.43 -25.85 0.79
CA ASP A 309 8.33 -26.71 1.97
C ASP A 309 8.37 -25.89 3.28
N SER A 310 9.20 -24.83 3.32
CA SER A 310 9.24 -23.89 4.45
C SER A 310 7.95 -23.10 4.57
N ALA A 311 7.39 -22.58 3.47
CA ALA A 311 6.15 -21.85 3.46
C ALA A 311 4.96 -22.72 3.92
N GLU A 312 4.88 -23.97 3.46
CA GLU A 312 3.83 -24.91 3.88
C GLU A 312 3.89 -25.23 5.38
N ARG A 313 5.10 -25.47 5.90
CA ARG A 313 5.32 -25.71 7.35
C ARG A 313 4.91 -24.48 8.17
N GLN A 314 5.29 -23.27 7.72
CA GLN A 314 4.97 -22.03 8.40
C GLN A 314 3.49 -21.66 8.31
N ALA A 315 2.82 -21.98 7.21
CA ALA A 315 1.36 -21.85 7.09
C ALA A 315 0.64 -22.73 8.12
N GLY A 316 1.08 -23.98 8.29
CA GLY A 316 0.57 -24.87 9.36
C GLY A 316 0.83 -24.33 10.77
N HIS A 317 2.03 -23.80 11.03
CA HIS A 317 2.35 -23.17 12.31
C HIS A 317 1.47 -21.94 12.59
N PHE A 318 1.26 -21.08 11.60
CA PHE A 318 0.37 -19.91 11.74
C PHE A 318 -1.07 -20.34 12.03
N LEU A 319 -1.57 -21.35 11.29
CA LEU A 319 -2.90 -21.92 11.50
C LEU A 319 -3.09 -22.40 12.94
N ASN A 320 -2.16 -23.24 13.43
CA ASN A 320 -2.22 -23.76 14.81
C ASN A 320 -2.22 -22.64 15.86
N SER A 321 -1.37 -21.61 15.66
CA SER A 321 -1.31 -20.45 16.55
C SER A 321 -2.64 -19.67 16.58
N ARG A 322 -3.32 -19.55 15.45
CA ARG A 322 -4.65 -18.87 15.37
C ARG A 322 -5.73 -19.75 16.00
N THR A 323 -5.69 -21.06 15.80
CA THR A 323 -6.60 -22.00 16.44
C THR A 323 -6.55 -21.86 17.96
N GLU A 324 -5.35 -21.95 18.55
CA GLU A 324 -5.15 -21.80 20.00
C GLU A 324 -5.62 -20.43 20.52
N GLN A 325 -5.33 -19.37 19.78
CA GLN A 325 -5.71 -18.00 20.15
C GLN A 325 -7.24 -17.83 20.16
N ILE A 326 -7.92 -18.33 19.14
CA ILE A 326 -9.39 -18.28 19.02
C ILE A 326 -10.05 -19.13 20.10
N GLU A 327 -9.57 -20.35 20.32
CA GLU A 327 -10.08 -21.23 21.39
C GLU A 327 -9.94 -20.59 22.76
N ASN A 328 -8.82 -19.95 23.04
CA ASN A 328 -8.60 -19.28 24.31
C ASN A 328 -9.51 -18.05 24.46
N ALA A 329 -9.66 -17.22 23.43
CA ALA A 329 -10.56 -16.07 23.46
C ALA A 329 -12.02 -16.49 23.64
N SER A 330 -12.47 -17.52 22.92
CA SER A 330 -13.86 -18.02 22.95
C SER A 330 -14.31 -18.50 24.35
N LYS A 331 -13.38 -18.86 25.24
CA LYS A 331 -13.73 -19.27 26.61
C LYS A 331 -14.31 -18.14 27.47
N TYR A 332 -14.00 -16.89 27.11
CA TYR A 332 -14.33 -15.69 27.89
C TYR A 332 -15.22 -14.71 27.15
N MET A 333 -15.50 -14.97 25.87
CA MET A 333 -16.29 -14.08 25.02
C MET A 333 -17.70 -14.64 24.83
N ASN A 334 -18.69 -13.74 24.81
CA ASN A 334 -20.07 -14.07 24.46
C ASN A 334 -20.43 -13.74 23.01
N VAL A 335 -19.43 -13.31 22.23
CA VAL A 335 -19.48 -13.10 20.79
C VAL A 335 -18.29 -13.83 20.14
N PRO A 336 -18.39 -14.30 18.89
CA PRO A 336 -17.26 -14.93 18.24
C PRO A 336 -16.06 -13.98 18.15
N PRO A 337 -14.84 -14.43 18.55
CA PRO A 337 -13.65 -13.60 18.42
C PRO A 337 -13.27 -13.39 16.96
N ILE A 338 -12.71 -12.23 16.66
CA ILE A 338 -12.06 -11.93 15.39
C ILE A 338 -10.60 -11.58 15.63
N ILE A 339 -9.71 -12.20 14.87
CA ILE A 339 -8.27 -11.88 14.88
C ILE A 339 -7.94 -11.13 13.61
N LEU A 340 -7.59 -9.85 13.75
CA LEU A 340 -7.25 -9.01 12.61
C LEU A 340 -5.75 -9.06 12.32
N CYS A 341 -5.41 -9.49 11.09
CA CYS A 341 -4.04 -9.65 10.60
C CYS A 341 -3.76 -8.63 9.47
N PRO A 342 -3.41 -7.37 9.80
CA PRO A 342 -3.14 -6.33 8.83
C PRO A 342 -1.65 -6.27 8.47
N TYR A 343 -1.34 -6.17 7.18
CA TYR A 343 0.01 -6.13 6.64
C TYR A 343 0.08 -5.25 5.40
N ASP A 344 1.26 -4.72 5.07
CA ASP A 344 1.50 -4.17 3.74
C ASP A 344 1.40 -5.27 2.69
N ALA A 345 0.72 -5.01 1.59
CA ALA A 345 0.58 -5.98 0.50
C ALA A 345 1.93 -6.30 -0.14
N GLU A 346 2.81 -5.31 -0.28
CA GLU A 346 4.12 -5.43 -0.91
C GLU A 346 5.10 -6.28 -0.08
N LEU A 347 4.78 -6.54 1.20
CA LEU A 347 5.47 -7.57 1.96
C LEU A 347 5.35 -8.93 1.27
N TYR A 348 4.17 -9.25 0.75
CA TYR A 348 3.88 -10.53 0.09
C TYR A 348 4.30 -10.47 -1.39
N GLY A 349 5.52 -10.93 -1.66
CA GLY A 349 6.09 -11.05 -2.99
C GLY A 349 7.30 -10.16 -3.23
N HIS A 350 7.25 -8.88 -2.90
CA HIS A 350 8.40 -7.99 -3.06
C HIS A 350 9.44 -8.21 -1.97
N TRP A 351 9.08 -7.99 -0.69
CA TRP A 351 9.99 -8.20 0.44
C TRP A 351 10.13 -9.66 0.83
N TRP A 352 9.04 -10.39 0.82
CA TRP A 352 8.96 -11.83 1.07
C TRP A 352 8.44 -12.56 -0.16
N TYR A 353 9.37 -13.01 -0.98
CA TYR A 353 9.08 -13.59 -2.30
C TYR A 353 8.08 -14.74 -2.26
N GLU A 354 8.14 -15.57 -1.24
CA GLU A 354 7.28 -16.71 -1.01
C GLU A 354 5.95 -16.35 -0.35
N GLY A 355 5.77 -15.10 0.06
CA GLY A 355 4.58 -14.62 0.75
C GLY A 355 3.26 -14.90 0.05
N PRO A 356 3.11 -14.67 -1.27
CA PRO A 356 1.89 -15.03 -1.98
C PRO A 356 1.61 -16.53 -1.95
N TYR A 357 2.62 -17.37 -2.10
CA TYR A 357 2.47 -18.83 -2.00
C TYR A 357 2.08 -19.26 -0.58
N TRP A 358 2.67 -18.65 0.44
CA TRP A 358 2.32 -18.89 1.83
C TRP A 358 0.84 -18.57 2.11
N LEU A 359 0.32 -17.42 1.62
CA LEU A 359 -1.09 -17.05 1.73
C LEU A 359 -2.01 -18.08 1.05
N TYR A 360 -1.65 -18.49 -0.16
CA TYR A 360 -2.41 -19.50 -0.92
C TYR A 360 -2.51 -20.81 -0.13
N ILE A 361 -1.41 -21.32 0.39
CA ILE A 361 -1.39 -22.56 1.18
C ILE A 361 -2.15 -22.39 2.51
N LEU A 362 -1.98 -21.26 3.18
CA LEU A 362 -2.69 -20.97 4.42
C LEU A 362 -4.21 -20.98 4.21
N PHE A 363 -4.72 -20.35 3.18
CA PHE A 363 -6.16 -20.29 2.89
C PHE A 363 -6.71 -21.67 2.53
N LYS A 364 -5.95 -22.47 1.80
CA LYS A 364 -6.30 -23.89 1.57
C LYS A 364 -6.37 -24.68 2.87
N LYS A 365 -5.39 -24.55 3.74
CA LYS A 365 -5.37 -25.24 5.04
C LYS A 365 -6.56 -24.82 5.89
N ILE A 366 -6.88 -23.54 5.98
CA ILE A 366 -8.07 -23.05 6.72
C ILE A 366 -9.36 -23.67 6.17
N TYR A 367 -9.45 -23.87 4.85
CA TYR A 367 -10.64 -24.43 4.22
C TYR A 367 -10.75 -25.96 4.38
N TYR A 368 -9.63 -26.71 4.27
CA TYR A 368 -9.64 -28.16 4.23
C TYR A 368 -9.33 -28.85 5.56
N ASP A 369 -8.61 -28.21 6.49
CA ASP A 369 -8.07 -28.86 7.71
C ASP A 369 -9.06 -28.81 8.91
N GLU A 370 -10.38 -28.78 8.68
CA GLU A 370 -11.44 -28.80 9.72
C GLU A 370 -11.19 -27.79 10.86
N CYS A 371 -10.83 -26.55 10.51
CA CYS A 371 -10.60 -25.50 11.49
C CYS A 371 -11.90 -25.10 12.21
N ASN A 372 -11.78 -24.70 13.47
CA ASN A 372 -12.89 -24.18 14.26
C ASN A 372 -13.18 -22.68 13.99
N PHE A 373 -12.58 -22.10 12.94
CA PHE A 373 -12.79 -20.73 12.50
C PHE A 373 -12.80 -20.63 10.98
N GLU A 374 -13.26 -19.49 10.48
CA GLU A 374 -13.31 -19.15 9.04
C GLU A 374 -12.60 -17.84 8.74
N LEU A 375 -12.25 -17.65 7.47
CA LEU A 375 -11.86 -16.33 6.97
C LEU A 375 -13.11 -15.46 6.81
N ILE A 376 -13.04 -14.21 7.29
CA ILE A 376 -14.15 -13.26 7.24
C ILE A 376 -13.61 -11.86 6.96
N THR A 377 -14.40 -11.01 6.30
CA THR A 377 -14.08 -9.59 6.16
C THR A 377 -14.59 -8.77 7.35
N PRO A 378 -14.02 -7.59 7.63
CA PRO A 378 -14.56 -6.69 8.65
C PRO A 378 -16.03 -6.31 8.42
N SER A 379 -16.42 -6.07 7.17
CA SER A 379 -17.83 -5.79 6.84
C SER A 379 -18.76 -6.96 7.16
N GLU A 380 -18.39 -8.18 6.79
CA GLU A 380 -19.18 -9.38 7.13
C GLU A 380 -19.28 -9.57 8.65
N TYR A 381 -18.22 -9.26 9.40
CA TYR A 381 -18.24 -9.38 10.85
C TYR A 381 -19.23 -8.36 11.47
N ILE A 382 -19.19 -7.10 11.04
CA ILE A 382 -20.13 -6.05 11.51
C ILE A 382 -21.58 -6.45 11.20
N ASP A 383 -21.83 -6.98 10.00
CA ASP A 383 -23.18 -7.38 9.57
C ASP A 383 -23.71 -8.57 10.38
N ARG A 384 -22.85 -9.53 10.72
CA ARG A 384 -23.22 -10.71 11.53
C ARG A 384 -23.35 -10.38 13.03
N TYR A 385 -22.53 -9.46 13.54
CA TYR A 385 -22.42 -9.14 14.98
C TYR A 385 -22.52 -7.65 15.24
N PRO A 386 -23.70 -7.02 15.01
CA PRO A 386 -23.86 -5.56 15.07
C PRO A 386 -23.79 -4.96 16.49
N ASN A 387 -23.90 -5.79 17.53
CA ASN A 387 -23.86 -5.35 18.93
C ASN A 387 -22.40 -5.20 19.39
N ILE A 388 -21.77 -4.10 18.99
CA ILE A 388 -20.36 -3.80 19.27
C ILE A 388 -20.28 -2.85 20.47
N GLN A 389 -19.32 -3.09 21.40
CA GLN A 389 -19.10 -2.24 22.55
C GLN A 389 -18.72 -0.82 22.14
N VAL A 390 -19.35 0.18 22.74
CA VAL A 390 -19.01 1.58 22.51
C VAL A 390 -17.87 1.98 23.44
N CYS A 391 -16.73 2.35 22.84
CA CYS A 391 -15.53 2.84 23.53
C CYS A 391 -14.88 3.89 22.65
N GLN A 392 -14.33 4.97 23.26
CA GLN A 392 -13.53 5.93 22.53
C GLN A 392 -12.11 5.38 22.30
N PRO A 393 -11.71 5.03 21.05
CA PRO A 393 -10.34 4.61 20.78
C PRO A 393 -9.35 5.73 21.14
N CYS A 394 -8.18 5.39 21.63
CA CYS A 394 -7.15 6.37 21.89
C CYS A 394 -6.39 6.76 20.61
N ARG A 395 -5.74 7.92 20.62
CA ARG A 395 -4.83 8.32 19.55
C ARG A 395 -3.72 7.30 19.40
N SER A 396 -3.46 6.84 18.17
CA SER A 396 -2.53 5.75 17.90
C SER A 396 -1.99 5.80 16.48
N SER A 397 -0.89 5.13 16.23
CA SER A 397 -0.38 4.76 14.91
C SER A 397 0.46 3.49 15.01
N TRP A 398 0.78 2.87 13.90
CA TRP A 398 1.63 1.68 13.88
C TRP A 398 3.14 1.99 13.80
N GLY A 399 3.52 3.26 13.73
CA GLY A 399 4.90 3.69 13.71
C GLY A 399 5.66 3.42 15.01
N ALA A 400 6.95 3.72 15.02
CA ALA A 400 7.80 3.55 16.18
C ALA A 400 7.19 4.21 17.42
N ASN A 401 7.17 3.47 18.52
CA ASN A 401 6.57 3.86 19.80
C ASN A 401 5.03 4.05 19.77
N GLY A 402 4.35 3.64 18.71
CA GLY A 402 2.89 3.65 18.62
C GLY A 402 2.25 5.01 18.35
N TYR A 403 3.05 6.04 18.09
CA TYR A 403 2.60 7.41 17.88
C TYR A 403 3.32 8.07 16.70
N SER A 404 3.29 9.40 16.61
CA SER A 404 3.74 10.16 15.44
C SER A 404 5.28 10.23 15.26
N GLY A 405 6.09 9.54 16.05
CA GLY A 405 7.56 9.70 16.09
C GLY A 405 8.29 9.50 14.75
N VAL A 406 7.74 8.69 13.85
CA VAL A 406 8.29 8.51 12.51
C VAL A 406 8.04 9.74 11.63
N TRP A 407 6.86 10.35 11.75
CA TRP A 407 6.41 11.46 10.89
C TRP A 407 6.65 12.83 11.50
N LEU A 408 7.04 12.91 12.78
CA LEU A 408 7.38 14.14 13.49
C LEU A 408 8.58 13.91 14.40
N ASN A 409 9.75 14.29 13.93
CA ASN A 409 11.02 14.21 14.65
C ASN A 409 12.02 15.25 14.12
N PRO A 410 13.19 15.44 14.74
CA PRO A 410 14.14 16.48 14.33
C PRO A 410 14.64 16.41 12.89
N THR A 411 14.50 15.28 12.20
CA THR A 411 14.95 15.15 10.80
C THR A 411 13.93 15.66 9.79
N ASN A 412 12.64 15.75 10.18
CA ASN A 412 11.53 16.06 9.27
C ASN A 412 10.58 17.17 9.77
N ASP A 413 10.74 17.68 10.99
CA ASP A 413 9.86 18.69 11.61
C ASP A 413 9.76 19.98 10.80
N TYR A 414 10.83 20.36 10.09
CA TYR A 414 10.88 21.56 9.26
C TYR A 414 9.79 21.59 8.17
N ALA A 415 9.34 20.43 7.69
CA ALA A 415 8.34 20.32 6.62
C ALA A 415 6.94 20.75 7.10
N HIS A 416 6.59 20.46 8.36
CA HIS A 416 5.23 20.65 8.88
C HIS A 416 4.74 22.08 8.83
N ARG A 417 5.59 23.05 9.18
CA ARG A 417 5.23 24.48 9.10
C ARG A 417 4.81 24.90 7.68
N HIS A 418 5.41 24.30 6.64
CA HIS A 418 5.07 24.59 5.25
C HIS A 418 3.77 23.89 4.84
N LEU A 419 3.59 22.64 5.24
CA LEU A 419 2.37 21.87 4.99
C LEU A 419 1.15 22.52 5.65
N HIS A 420 1.25 22.88 6.95
CA HIS A 420 0.16 23.55 7.67
C HIS A 420 -0.15 24.92 7.08
N LYS A 421 0.87 25.71 6.70
CA LYS A 421 0.65 27.02 6.06
C LYS A 421 -0.01 26.86 4.71
N ALA A 422 0.36 25.86 3.93
CA ALA A 422 -0.26 25.57 2.64
C ALA A 422 -1.72 25.11 2.82
N GLY A 423 -2.01 24.26 3.83
CA GLY A 423 -3.37 23.88 4.20
C GLY A 423 -4.26 25.09 4.50
N SER A 424 -3.82 25.96 5.41
CA SER A 424 -4.57 27.19 5.76
C SER A 424 -4.78 28.10 4.54
N ARG A 425 -3.80 28.21 3.64
CA ARG A 425 -3.92 28.97 2.39
C ARG A 425 -4.89 28.35 1.39
N MET A 426 -4.96 27.01 1.35
CA MET A 426 -5.93 26.33 0.48
C MET A 426 -7.36 26.57 0.93
N VAL A 427 -7.60 26.54 2.25
CA VAL A 427 -8.90 26.90 2.86
C VAL A 427 -9.26 28.37 2.54
N GLU A 428 -8.29 29.29 2.67
CA GLU A 428 -8.46 30.70 2.26
C GLU A 428 -8.87 30.82 0.78
N LEU A 429 -8.20 30.10 -0.10
CA LEU A 429 -8.53 30.12 -1.54
C LEU A 429 -9.93 29.57 -1.79
N ALA A 430 -10.28 28.41 -1.22
CA ALA A 430 -11.58 27.79 -1.41
C ALA A 430 -12.72 28.72 -0.93
N THR A 431 -12.51 29.39 0.20
CA THR A 431 -13.48 30.33 0.78
C THR A 431 -13.64 31.61 -0.07
N ASN A 432 -12.53 32.16 -0.58
CA ASN A 432 -12.54 33.44 -1.31
C ASN A 432 -12.94 33.33 -2.79
N TYR A 433 -12.97 32.13 -3.35
CA TYR A 433 -13.29 31.90 -4.76
C TYR A 433 -14.43 30.87 -4.95
N PRO A 434 -15.62 31.06 -4.34
CA PRO A 434 -16.69 30.06 -4.36
C PRO A 434 -17.27 29.79 -5.76
N GLU A 435 -17.17 30.76 -6.67
CA GLU A 435 -17.75 30.70 -8.02
C GLU A 435 -16.69 30.72 -9.13
N ALA A 436 -15.46 30.23 -8.84
CA ALA A 436 -14.39 30.27 -9.81
C ALA A 436 -14.69 29.38 -11.03
N THR A 437 -14.39 29.90 -12.22
CA THR A 437 -14.55 29.21 -13.49
C THR A 437 -13.29 29.31 -14.35
N GLY A 438 -13.23 28.58 -15.47
CA GLY A 438 -12.16 28.68 -16.43
C GLY A 438 -10.78 28.39 -15.85
N ILE A 439 -9.80 29.25 -16.17
CA ILE A 439 -8.40 29.06 -15.76
C ILE A 439 -8.21 29.20 -14.24
N VAL A 440 -9.04 30.00 -13.57
CA VAL A 440 -8.98 30.18 -12.11
C VAL A 440 -9.39 28.89 -11.43
N LYS A 441 -10.53 28.27 -11.82
CA LYS A 441 -10.94 26.97 -11.29
C LYS A 441 -9.88 25.89 -11.51
N ARG A 442 -9.28 25.84 -12.70
CA ARG A 442 -8.18 24.90 -13.00
C ARG A 442 -6.99 25.10 -12.07
N ALA A 443 -6.58 26.36 -11.86
CA ALA A 443 -5.46 26.67 -10.97
C ALA A 443 -5.75 26.31 -9.50
N LEU A 444 -7.00 26.52 -9.03
CA LEU A 444 -7.45 26.13 -7.69
C LEU A 444 -7.44 24.60 -7.53
N ASN A 445 -7.95 23.87 -8.51
CA ASN A 445 -7.92 22.41 -8.51
C ASN A 445 -6.49 21.87 -8.52
N GLN A 446 -5.58 22.51 -9.31
CA GLN A 446 -4.18 22.11 -9.31
C GLN A 446 -3.49 22.44 -7.97
N ALA A 447 -3.81 23.58 -7.35
CA ALA A 447 -3.28 23.91 -6.02
C ALA A 447 -3.71 22.87 -4.97
N ALA A 448 -4.99 22.44 -4.99
CA ALA A 448 -5.47 21.37 -4.12
C ALA A 448 -4.70 20.06 -4.35
N ARG A 449 -4.43 19.70 -5.61
CA ARG A 449 -3.67 18.50 -5.99
C ARG A 449 -2.23 18.55 -5.50
N GLU A 450 -1.55 19.68 -5.70
CA GLU A 450 -0.17 19.88 -5.20
C GLU A 450 -0.09 19.80 -3.68
N LEU A 451 -1.09 20.35 -2.97
CA LEU A 451 -1.15 20.23 -1.52
C LEU A 451 -1.31 18.77 -1.08
N LEU A 452 -2.23 18.02 -1.67
CA LEU A 452 -2.43 16.59 -1.36
C LEU A 452 -1.13 15.80 -1.61
N LEU A 453 -0.44 16.02 -2.73
CA LEU A 453 0.83 15.35 -3.05
C LEU A 453 1.96 15.70 -2.08
N ALA A 454 2.00 16.95 -1.60
CA ALA A 454 2.97 17.35 -0.57
C ALA A 454 2.71 16.67 0.79
N GLN A 455 1.46 16.31 1.09
CA GLN A 455 1.00 15.77 2.38
C GLN A 455 1.21 14.26 2.52
N SER A 456 1.69 13.55 1.47
CA SER A 456 1.97 12.11 1.57
C SER A 456 2.91 11.81 2.74
N SER A 457 2.51 10.86 3.59
CA SER A 457 3.31 10.42 4.75
C SER A 457 4.64 9.77 4.33
N ASP A 458 4.68 9.22 3.12
CA ASP A 458 5.85 8.56 2.55
C ASP A 458 7.10 9.44 2.57
N TRP A 459 6.95 10.73 2.27
CA TRP A 459 8.10 11.62 2.23
C TRP A 459 8.76 11.76 3.59
N LEU A 460 7.96 11.91 4.64
CA LEU A 460 8.46 12.04 6.01
C LEU A 460 9.02 10.71 6.54
N PHE A 461 8.40 9.59 6.15
CA PHE A 461 8.88 8.25 6.45
C PHE A 461 10.25 7.98 5.82
N ILE A 462 10.41 8.26 4.52
CA ILE A 462 11.67 8.10 3.78
C ILE A 462 12.78 8.97 4.38
N ILE A 463 12.48 10.21 4.77
CA ILE A 463 13.44 11.11 5.43
C ILE A 463 13.89 10.52 6.76
N THR A 464 12.96 9.97 7.55
CA THR A 464 13.27 9.38 8.87
C THR A 464 14.12 8.11 8.74
N ASN A 465 13.81 7.25 7.78
CA ASN A 465 14.52 5.99 7.57
C ASN A 465 15.89 6.15 6.89
N GLY A 466 16.16 7.32 6.31
CA GLY A 466 17.46 7.60 5.70
C GLY A 466 17.68 7.01 4.31
N THR A 467 16.63 6.44 3.70
CA THR A 467 16.68 5.91 2.34
C THR A 467 16.17 6.97 1.35
N MET A 468 16.88 7.24 0.25
CA MET A 468 16.45 8.20 -0.80
C MET A 468 15.98 9.57 -0.28
N VAL A 469 16.61 10.07 0.77
CA VAL A 469 16.23 11.30 1.50
C VAL A 469 16.13 12.52 0.58
N ASP A 470 17.08 12.69 -0.34
CA ASP A 470 17.11 13.82 -1.27
C ASP A 470 15.90 13.83 -2.20
N TYR A 471 15.45 12.65 -2.64
CA TYR A 471 14.23 12.52 -3.44
C TYR A 471 13.00 12.97 -2.65
N ALA A 472 12.81 12.46 -1.44
CA ALA A 472 11.66 12.81 -0.61
C ALA A 472 11.62 14.32 -0.27
N LYS A 473 12.76 14.90 0.10
CA LYS A 473 12.89 16.36 0.31
C LYS A 473 12.49 17.14 -0.93
N LYS A 474 13.03 16.75 -2.08
CA LYS A 474 12.73 17.38 -3.36
C LYS A 474 11.24 17.30 -3.71
N ARG A 475 10.57 16.19 -3.41
CA ARG A 475 9.11 16.05 -3.64
C ARG A 475 8.32 17.05 -2.81
N ILE A 476 8.59 17.15 -1.49
CA ILE A 476 7.94 18.14 -0.62
C ILE A 476 8.19 19.57 -1.14
N GLU A 477 9.44 19.92 -1.40
CA GLU A 477 9.82 21.26 -1.85
C GLU A 477 9.15 21.61 -3.19
N LEU A 478 9.11 20.66 -4.12
CA LEU A 478 8.51 20.83 -5.43
C LEU A 478 7.01 21.12 -5.32
N HIS A 479 6.27 20.29 -4.60
CA HIS A 479 4.82 20.44 -4.48
C HIS A 479 4.44 21.68 -3.68
N ILE A 480 5.12 21.97 -2.57
CA ILE A 480 4.92 23.22 -1.82
C ILE A 480 5.30 24.45 -2.65
N GLY A 481 6.36 24.38 -3.45
CA GLY A 481 6.76 25.44 -4.38
C GLY A 481 5.71 25.71 -5.46
N ARG A 482 5.19 24.64 -6.10
CA ARG A 482 4.12 24.73 -7.11
C ARG A 482 2.83 25.28 -6.50
N PHE A 483 2.41 24.76 -5.34
CA PHE A 483 1.29 25.29 -4.57
C PHE A 483 1.43 26.78 -4.29
N THR A 484 2.58 27.19 -3.76
CA THR A 484 2.84 28.60 -3.39
C THR A 484 2.84 29.51 -4.62
N LYS A 485 3.38 29.05 -5.74
CA LYS A 485 3.35 29.80 -7.01
C LYS A 485 1.91 29.98 -7.51
N LEU A 486 1.10 28.91 -7.49
CA LEU A 486 -0.32 28.98 -7.86
C LEU A 486 -1.09 29.90 -6.92
N TYR A 487 -0.92 29.78 -5.60
CA TYR A 487 -1.53 30.65 -4.61
C TYR A 487 -1.28 32.14 -4.92
N ASN A 488 -0.02 32.51 -5.17
CA ASN A 488 0.36 33.88 -5.48
C ASN A 488 -0.21 34.37 -6.84
N GLN A 489 -0.28 33.49 -7.84
CA GLN A 489 -0.83 33.82 -9.15
C GLN A 489 -2.35 34.03 -9.09
N ILE A 490 -3.07 33.17 -8.36
CA ILE A 490 -4.51 33.29 -8.13
C ILE A 490 -4.83 34.59 -7.39
N LYS A 491 -4.14 34.88 -6.28
CA LYS A 491 -4.32 36.12 -5.51
C LYS A 491 -4.05 37.39 -6.34
N LYS A 492 -3.15 37.34 -7.28
CA LYS A 492 -2.83 38.46 -8.18
C LYS A 492 -3.68 38.49 -9.45
N ASN A 493 -4.57 37.50 -9.63
CA ASN A 493 -5.33 37.28 -10.87
C ASN A 493 -4.44 37.29 -12.14
N LYS A 494 -3.25 36.67 -12.05
CA LYS A 494 -2.25 36.56 -13.13
C LYS A 494 -1.74 35.13 -13.22
N ILE A 495 -2.56 34.22 -13.76
CA ILE A 495 -2.23 32.82 -13.90
C ILE A 495 -1.40 32.59 -15.16
N ASP A 496 -0.22 31.99 -14.99
CA ASP A 496 0.64 31.51 -16.06
C ASP A 496 0.06 30.22 -16.64
N SER A 497 -0.56 30.30 -17.79
CA SER A 497 -1.24 29.18 -18.44
C SER A 497 -0.29 28.09 -18.92
N MET A 498 0.95 28.43 -19.27
CA MET A 498 1.95 27.43 -19.68
C MET A 498 2.46 26.64 -18.50
N PHE A 499 2.77 27.32 -17.39
CA PHE A 499 3.14 26.68 -16.14
C PHE A 499 2.01 25.78 -15.62
N LEU A 500 0.77 26.27 -15.61
CA LEU A 500 -0.38 25.48 -15.17
C LEU A 500 -0.52 24.18 -16.00
N LYS A 501 -0.46 24.29 -17.32
CA LYS A 501 -0.56 23.14 -18.23
C LYS A 501 0.58 22.12 -18.02
N ASP A 502 1.80 22.59 -17.76
CA ASP A 502 2.95 21.72 -17.50
C ASP A 502 2.75 20.89 -16.23
N ILE A 503 2.35 21.54 -15.13
CA ILE A 503 2.16 20.83 -13.86
C ILE A 503 0.89 19.94 -13.83
N GLU A 504 -0.17 20.31 -14.56
CA GLU A 504 -1.34 19.43 -14.75
C GLU A 504 -0.97 18.13 -15.48
N LYS A 505 -0.01 18.18 -16.39
CA LYS A 505 0.49 16.99 -17.08
C LYS A 505 1.36 16.12 -16.19
N LYS A 506 2.21 16.73 -15.36
CA LYS A 506 3.14 16.01 -14.46
C LYS A 506 2.43 15.39 -13.28
N ASP A 507 1.59 16.17 -12.62
CA ASP A 507 0.86 15.78 -11.41
C ASP A 507 -0.62 15.58 -11.74
N CYS A 508 -0.90 14.61 -12.61
CA CYS A 508 -2.22 14.35 -13.18
C CYS A 508 -3.14 13.50 -12.30
N VAL A 509 -2.76 13.21 -11.06
CA VAL A 509 -3.58 12.47 -10.10
C VAL A 509 -4.90 13.21 -9.80
N PHE A 510 -5.97 12.48 -9.52
CA PHE A 510 -7.28 13.03 -9.20
C PHE A 510 -7.82 14.04 -10.25
N PRO A 511 -8.04 13.62 -11.49
CA PRO A 511 -8.45 14.54 -12.56
C PRO A 511 -9.78 15.25 -12.27
N GLU A 512 -10.64 14.65 -11.45
CA GLU A 512 -11.97 15.14 -11.08
C GLU A 512 -11.99 15.95 -9.78
N ILE A 513 -10.81 16.27 -9.20
CA ILE A 513 -10.74 17.01 -7.95
C ILE A 513 -11.45 18.36 -8.06
N ASP A 514 -12.26 18.69 -7.05
CA ASP A 514 -12.86 20.00 -6.90
C ASP A 514 -12.34 20.66 -5.62
N TYR A 515 -11.74 21.82 -5.75
CA TYR A 515 -11.12 22.57 -4.65
C TYR A 515 -12.10 22.95 -3.54
N HIS A 516 -13.42 22.92 -3.79
CA HIS A 516 -14.46 23.20 -2.78
C HIS A 516 -14.44 22.23 -1.61
N ILE A 517 -13.79 21.08 -1.73
CA ILE A 517 -13.59 20.16 -0.60
C ILE A 517 -12.83 20.80 0.57
N TYR A 518 -12.11 21.89 0.33
CA TYR A 518 -11.40 22.69 1.32
C TYR A 518 -12.19 23.89 1.85
N THR A 519 -13.44 24.07 1.40
CA THR A 519 -14.28 25.16 1.90
C THR A 519 -14.52 24.96 3.39
N LYS A 520 -14.37 26.04 4.17
CA LYS A 520 -14.60 26.05 5.60
C LYS A 520 -16.05 25.64 5.91
N LEU A 521 -16.20 24.74 6.87
CA LEU A 521 -17.50 24.24 7.36
C LEU A 521 -18.22 25.26 8.22
#